data_327119b345ba4c2d96811b19f24d7a64
#
_entry.id   327119b345ba4c2d96811b19f24d7a64
#
_cell.length_a   1.000
_cell.length_b   1.000
_cell.length_c   1.000
_cell.angle_alpha   90.00
_cell.angle_beta   90.00
_cell.angle_gamma   90.00
#
_symmetry.space_group_name_H-M   'P 1'
#
loop_
_entity.id
_entity.type
_entity.pdbx_description
1 polymer ?
#
loop_
_entity_poly.entity_id
_entity_poly.type
_entity_poly.pdbx_seq_one_letter_code
_entity_poly.pdbx_strand_id
1 'polypeptide(L)'
;MPPKRIRPKALADYLEVLSKIAFEAGLSWRVVEAKWEHIRRAFHGFDPERVARMTPRAVDKLLADDRVIRSRSKIEATIANAETLLELDEEHGGFKRYLRSHDDFEATVKDLRKRFKFLGDHGAYRFLWIVGEKVPDYGEWAESRGLAR
;
A
#
# COMPACT_ATOMS: atom_id res chain seq x y z
N MET A 1 -13.36 7.29 9.16
CA MET A 1 -12.29 7.58 10.12
C MET A 1 -11.00 7.89 9.40
N PRO A 2 -10.38 9.03 9.67
CA PRO A 2 -9.10 9.32 9.02
C PRO A 2 -8.04 8.31 9.45
N PRO A 3 -7.09 8.02 8.57
CA PRO A 3 -6.02 7.08 8.92
C PRO A 3 -5.15 7.64 10.02
N LYS A 4 -4.54 6.75 10.79
CA LYS A 4 -3.60 7.13 11.84
C LYS A 4 -2.19 6.86 11.36
N ARG A 5 -1.25 7.69 11.81
CA ARG A 5 0.16 7.44 11.55
C ARG A 5 0.61 6.26 12.40
N ILE A 6 1.48 5.45 11.84
CA ILE A 6 2.04 4.30 12.54
C ILE A 6 3.56 4.39 12.54
N ARG A 7 4.19 3.55 13.35
CA ARG A 7 5.63 3.35 13.34
C ARG A 7 5.87 1.92 12.88
N PRO A 8 6.15 1.72 11.58
CA PRO A 8 6.33 0.35 11.08
C PRO A 8 7.44 -0.38 11.81
N LYS A 9 7.15 -1.61 12.23
CA LYS A 9 8.11 -2.46 12.93
C LYS A 9 8.55 -3.63 12.06
N ALA A 10 7.81 -3.89 10.99
CA ALA A 10 8.09 -5.00 10.09
C ALA A 10 7.60 -4.63 8.69
N LEU A 11 8.06 -5.37 7.68
CA LEU A 11 7.62 -5.14 6.31
C LEU A 11 6.13 -5.34 6.14
N ALA A 12 5.52 -6.20 6.96
CA ALA A 12 4.07 -6.43 6.93
C ALA A 12 3.30 -5.13 7.18
N ASP A 13 3.83 -4.25 8.01
CA ASP A 13 3.16 -2.98 8.30
C ASP A 13 3.08 -2.10 7.05
N TYR A 14 4.14 -2.08 6.25
CA TYR A 14 4.15 -1.34 4.99
C TYR A 14 3.19 -1.95 3.98
N LEU A 15 3.20 -3.28 3.87
CA LEU A 15 2.34 -3.95 2.90
C LEU A 15 0.86 -3.78 3.26
N GLU A 16 0.55 -3.80 4.55
CA GLU A 16 -0.83 -3.60 4.98
C GLU A 16 -1.33 -2.22 4.55
N VAL A 17 -0.54 -1.16 4.74
CA VAL A 17 -0.94 0.19 4.35
C VAL A 17 -1.10 0.30 2.84
N LEU A 18 -0.12 -0.22 2.07
CA LEU A 18 -0.21 -0.23 0.61
C LEU A 18 -1.47 -0.94 0.13
N SER A 19 -1.77 -2.07 0.76
CA SER A 19 -2.91 -2.90 0.37
C SER A 19 -4.22 -2.22 0.68
N LYS A 20 -4.32 -1.56 1.84
CA LYS A 20 -5.54 -0.87 2.22
C LYS A 20 -5.83 0.28 1.25
N ILE A 21 -4.81 1.02 0.86
CA ILE A 21 -4.94 2.09 -0.13
C ILE A 21 -5.46 1.50 -1.46
N ALA A 22 -4.88 0.38 -1.89
CA ALA A 22 -5.29 -0.27 -3.12
C ALA A 22 -6.75 -0.73 -3.06
N PHE A 23 -7.15 -1.36 -1.96
CA PHE A 23 -8.52 -1.86 -1.82
C PHE A 23 -9.54 -0.73 -1.70
N GLU A 24 -9.14 0.42 -1.17
CA GLU A 24 -10.03 1.58 -1.07
C GLU A 24 -10.21 2.30 -2.40
N ALA A 25 -9.37 2.07 -3.39
CA ALA A 25 -9.47 2.75 -4.67
C ALA A 25 -10.80 2.42 -5.34
N GLY A 26 -11.61 3.45 -5.56
CA GLY A 26 -12.93 3.29 -6.18
C GLY A 26 -14.01 2.74 -5.27
N LEU A 27 -13.73 2.58 -3.97
CA LEU A 27 -14.69 2.05 -3.01
C LEU A 27 -14.81 2.97 -1.80
N SER A 28 -15.93 2.82 -1.08
CA SER A 28 -16.10 3.52 0.18
C SER A 28 -15.11 2.95 1.23
N TRP A 29 -14.43 3.84 1.93
CA TRP A 29 -13.53 3.41 3.00
C TRP A 29 -14.28 2.62 4.06
N ARG A 30 -15.57 2.89 4.26
CA ARG A 30 -16.39 2.18 5.26
C ARG A 30 -16.56 0.71 4.89
N VAL A 31 -16.75 0.42 3.61
CA VAL A 31 -16.87 -0.97 3.14
C VAL A 31 -15.57 -1.72 3.39
N VAL A 32 -14.45 -1.09 3.05
CA VAL A 32 -13.14 -1.71 3.24
C VAL A 32 -12.85 -1.89 4.73
N GLU A 33 -13.11 -0.86 5.52
CA GLU A 33 -12.86 -0.91 6.97
C GLU A 33 -13.67 -2.02 7.64
N ALA A 34 -14.94 -2.19 7.25
CA ALA A 34 -15.80 -3.21 7.83
C ALA A 34 -15.28 -4.64 7.57
N LYS A 35 -14.56 -4.83 6.46
CA LYS A 35 -14.04 -6.15 6.07
C LYS A 35 -12.56 -6.33 6.41
N TRP A 36 -11.91 -5.29 6.93
CA TRP A 36 -10.45 -5.27 6.99
C TRP A 36 -9.85 -6.38 7.85
N GLU A 37 -10.46 -6.66 9.00
CA GLU A 37 -9.93 -7.70 9.88
C GLU A 37 -9.90 -9.06 9.19
N HIS A 38 -10.94 -9.38 8.43
CA HIS A 38 -10.96 -10.63 7.67
C HIS A 38 -9.98 -10.60 6.50
N ILE A 39 -9.90 -9.45 5.81
CA ILE A 39 -8.95 -9.28 4.71
C ILE A 39 -7.51 -9.48 5.23
N ARG A 40 -7.20 -8.90 6.38
CA ARG A 40 -5.87 -9.05 6.98
C ARG A 40 -5.53 -10.54 7.20
N ARG A 41 -6.47 -11.30 7.75
CA ARG A 41 -6.25 -12.73 7.97
C ARG A 41 -6.12 -13.49 6.66
N ALA A 42 -6.94 -13.14 5.68
CA ALA A 42 -6.92 -13.82 4.37
C ALA A 42 -5.60 -13.60 3.65
N PHE A 43 -4.92 -12.48 3.91
CA PHE A 43 -3.61 -12.18 3.34
C PHE A 43 -2.47 -12.46 4.32
N HIS A 44 -2.67 -13.38 5.26
CA HIS A 44 -1.61 -13.87 6.17
C HIS A 44 -0.95 -12.74 6.97
N GLY A 45 -1.78 -11.80 7.46
CA GLY A 45 -1.27 -10.66 8.21
C GLY A 45 -0.41 -9.71 7.38
N PHE A 46 -0.52 -9.82 6.06
CA PHE A 46 0.27 -9.04 5.09
C PHE A 46 1.77 -9.27 5.21
N ASP A 47 2.15 -10.47 5.66
CA ASP A 47 3.54 -10.90 5.60
C ASP A 47 3.95 -10.97 4.13
N PRO A 48 4.91 -10.12 3.67
CA PRO A 48 5.21 -10.02 2.25
C PRO A 48 5.70 -11.33 1.64
N GLU A 49 6.45 -12.13 2.40
CA GLU A 49 6.94 -13.39 1.86
C GLU A 49 5.81 -14.37 1.60
N ARG A 50 4.83 -14.41 2.51
CA ARG A 50 3.69 -15.29 2.34
C ARG A 50 2.75 -14.79 1.24
N VAL A 51 2.52 -13.48 1.19
CA VAL A 51 1.66 -12.90 0.16
C VAL A 51 2.29 -13.08 -1.22
N ALA A 52 3.60 -12.85 -1.35
CA ALA A 52 4.29 -13.00 -2.63
C ALA A 52 4.22 -14.43 -3.17
N ARG A 53 4.05 -15.41 -2.30
CA ARG A 53 3.96 -16.82 -2.69
C ARG A 53 2.54 -17.31 -2.96
N MET A 54 1.55 -16.44 -2.85
CA MET A 54 0.16 -16.83 -3.10
C MET A 54 -0.01 -17.30 -4.53
N THR A 55 -0.70 -18.45 -4.69
CA THR A 55 -0.87 -19.12 -5.96
C THR A 55 -2.13 -18.65 -6.67
N PRO A 56 -2.27 -18.93 -7.98
CA PRO A 56 -3.54 -18.67 -8.67
C PRO A 56 -4.74 -19.34 -7.99
N ARG A 57 -4.52 -20.51 -7.40
CA ARG A 57 -5.56 -21.20 -6.65
C ARG A 57 -5.99 -20.41 -5.42
N ALA A 58 -5.02 -19.81 -4.71
CA ALA A 58 -5.32 -18.96 -3.56
C ALA A 58 -6.10 -17.72 -3.99
N VAL A 59 -5.75 -17.14 -5.13
CA VAL A 59 -6.48 -16.00 -5.69
C VAL A 59 -7.93 -16.39 -5.99
N ASP A 60 -8.14 -17.54 -6.63
CA ASP A 60 -9.49 -18.01 -6.94
C ASP A 60 -10.31 -18.21 -5.66
N LYS A 61 -9.68 -18.72 -4.62
CA LYS A 61 -10.34 -18.92 -3.34
C LYS A 61 -10.78 -17.59 -2.73
N LEU A 62 -9.95 -16.56 -2.83
CA LEU A 62 -10.30 -15.22 -2.34
C LEU A 62 -11.45 -14.64 -3.16
N LEU A 63 -11.47 -14.88 -4.46
CA LEU A 63 -12.54 -14.39 -5.33
C LEU A 63 -13.89 -15.03 -5.00
N ALA A 64 -13.87 -16.19 -4.37
CA ALA A 64 -15.08 -16.89 -3.93
C ALA A 64 -15.52 -16.49 -2.50
N ASP A 65 -14.72 -15.68 -1.82
CA ASP A 65 -14.97 -15.31 -0.41
C ASP A 65 -15.59 -13.92 -0.36
N ASP A 66 -16.87 -13.84 0.01
CA ASP A 66 -17.59 -12.57 0.05
C ASP A 66 -17.21 -11.69 1.25
N ARG A 67 -16.34 -12.19 2.13
CA ARG A 67 -15.84 -11.41 3.27
C ARG A 67 -14.64 -10.54 2.90
N VAL A 68 -14.12 -10.70 1.68
CA VAL A 68 -13.04 -9.84 1.18
C VAL A 68 -13.58 -9.00 0.01
N ILE A 69 -12.75 -8.08 -0.46
CA ILE A 69 -13.09 -7.31 -1.66
C ILE A 69 -12.72 -8.17 -2.86
N ARG A 70 -13.72 -8.64 -3.60
CA ARG A 70 -13.54 -9.61 -4.69
C ARG A 70 -13.15 -8.92 -6.00
N SER A 71 -11.96 -8.37 -6.02
CA SER A 71 -11.39 -7.73 -7.20
C SER A 71 -10.11 -8.45 -7.56
N ARG A 72 -10.11 -9.16 -8.68
CA ARG A 72 -8.92 -9.88 -9.13
C ARG A 72 -7.74 -8.93 -9.30
N SER A 73 -7.96 -7.78 -9.92
CA SER A 73 -6.87 -6.84 -10.16
C SER A 73 -6.25 -6.34 -8.87
N LYS A 74 -7.05 -6.10 -7.84
CA LYS A 74 -6.53 -5.62 -6.56
C LYS A 74 -5.83 -6.73 -5.78
N ILE A 75 -6.36 -7.95 -5.85
CA ILE A 75 -5.72 -9.11 -5.20
C ILE A 75 -4.36 -9.36 -5.85
N GLU A 76 -4.32 -9.39 -7.18
CA GLU A 76 -3.05 -9.61 -7.89
C GLU A 76 -2.07 -8.47 -7.68
N ALA A 77 -2.57 -7.24 -7.58
CA ALA A 77 -1.73 -6.08 -7.26
C ALA A 77 -1.10 -6.20 -5.88
N THR A 78 -1.87 -6.74 -4.92
CA THR A 78 -1.34 -6.95 -3.56
C THR A 78 -0.17 -7.92 -3.59
N ILE A 79 -0.28 -8.99 -4.37
CA ILE A 79 0.81 -9.97 -4.52
C ILE A 79 2.02 -9.33 -5.20
N ALA A 80 1.79 -8.59 -6.29
CA ALA A 80 2.87 -7.91 -6.99
C ALA A 80 3.56 -6.87 -6.10
N ASN A 81 2.79 -6.14 -5.30
CA ASN A 81 3.35 -5.15 -4.38
C ASN A 81 4.18 -5.81 -3.29
N ALA A 82 3.79 -7.00 -2.84
CA ALA A 82 4.58 -7.76 -1.87
C ALA A 82 5.95 -8.12 -2.45
N GLU A 83 5.98 -8.54 -3.70
CA GLU A 83 7.23 -8.86 -4.39
C GLU A 83 8.13 -7.62 -4.52
N THR A 84 7.54 -6.50 -4.92
CA THR A 84 8.26 -5.25 -5.07
C THR A 84 8.83 -4.79 -3.73
N LEU A 85 8.04 -4.89 -2.68
CA LEU A 85 8.46 -4.50 -1.33
C LEU A 85 9.69 -5.31 -0.89
N LEU A 86 9.67 -6.62 -1.11
CA LEU A 86 10.79 -7.49 -0.76
C LEU A 86 12.04 -7.13 -1.56
N GLU A 87 11.89 -6.87 -2.86
CA GLU A 87 13.01 -6.50 -3.72
C GLU A 87 13.66 -5.21 -3.26
N LEU A 88 12.85 -4.19 -2.98
CA LEU A 88 13.37 -2.89 -2.57
C LEU A 88 14.03 -2.96 -1.20
N ASP A 89 13.46 -3.74 -0.29
CA ASP A 89 14.04 -3.96 1.03
C ASP A 89 15.44 -4.58 0.91
N GLU A 90 15.57 -5.60 0.08
CA GLU A 90 16.84 -6.26 -0.11
C GLU A 90 17.87 -5.36 -0.80
N GLU A 91 17.46 -4.67 -1.87
CA GLU A 91 18.35 -3.81 -2.63
C GLU A 91 18.94 -2.67 -1.82
N HIS A 92 18.17 -2.14 -0.87
CA HIS A 92 18.57 -0.94 -0.12
C HIS A 92 19.00 -1.23 1.31
N GLY A 93 18.98 -2.50 1.72
CA GLY A 93 19.30 -2.85 3.10
C GLY A 93 18.24 -2.40 4.08
N GLY A 94 16.99 -2.30 3.61
CA GLY A 94 15.85 -1.92 4.42
C GLY A 94 14.88 -1.06 3.61
N PHE A 95 13.60 -1.32 3.75
CA PHE A 95 12.60 -0.54 3.01
C PHE A 95 12.57 0.92 3.45
N LYS A 96 12.81 1.20 4.73
CA LYS A 96 12.92 2.57 5.21
C LYS A 96 14.06 3.29 4.51
N ARG A 97 15.18 2.60 4.29
CA ARG A 97 16.31 3.17 3.54
C ARG A 97 15.92 3.48 2.11
N TYR A 98 15.15 2.58 1.49
CA TYR A 98 14.63 2.83 0.15
C TYR A 98 13.82 4.12 0.12
N LEU A 99 12.88 4.28 1.06
CA LEU A 99 12.03 5.46 1.10
C LEU A 99 12.85 6.74 1.23
N ARG A 100 13.99 6.68 1.87
CA ARG A 100 14.85 7.84 2.14
C ARG A 100 16.04 7.96 1.19
N SER A 101 16.03 7.18 0.11
CA SER A 101 17.13 7.17 -0.86
C SER A 101 16.96 8.19 -1.99
N HIS A 102 15.87 8.93 -1.99
CA HIS A 102 15.54 9.86 -3.07
C HIS A 102 15.98 11.28 -2.71
N ASP A 103 16.21 12.10 -3.74
CA ASP A 103 16.70 13.46 -3.55
C ASP A 103 15.70 14.35 -2.82
N ASP A 104 14.42 14.19 -3.12
CA ASP A 104 13.38 15.00 -2.51
C ASP A 104 12.05 14.23 -2.48
N PHE A 105 11.04 14.87 -1.89
CA PHE A 105 9.72 14.25 -1.76
C PHE A 105 9.10 13.91 -3.11
N GLU A 106 9.26 14.78 -4.09
CA GLU A 106 8.71 14.56 -5.43
C GLU A 106 9.32 13.32 -6.09
N ALA A 107 10.62 13.13 -5.93
CA ALA A 107 11.30 11.96 -6.45
C ALA A 107 10.81 10.69 -5.76
N THR A 108 10.55 10.76 -4.45
CA THR A 108 10.01 9.62 -3.71
C THR A 108 8.63 9.24 -4.23
N VAL A 109 7.75 10.24 -4.38
CA VAL A 109 6.38 10.00 -4.88
C VAL A 109 6.43 9.39 -6.28
N LYS A 110 7.24 9.95 -7.15
CA LYS A 110 7.37 9.48 -8.53
C LYS A 110 7.83 8.03 -8.58
N ASP A 111 8.81 7.67 -7.77
CA ASP A 111 9.33 6.31 -7.76
C ASP A 111 8.33 5.33 -7.16
N LEU A 112 7.63 5.71 -6.09
CA LEU A 112 6.57 4.88 -5.51
C LEU A 112 5.48 4.58 -6.53
N ARG A 113 5.04 5.59 -7.28
CA ARG A 113 4.01 5.41 -8.31
C ARG A 113 4.46 4.46 -9.40
N LYS A 114 5.74 4.52 -9.76
CA LYS A 114 6.30 3.68 -10.79
C LYS A 114 6.41 2.23 -10.34
N ARG A 115 6.72 2.01 -9.08
CA ARG A 115 7.04 0.68 -8.55
C ARG A 115 5.84 -0.09 -8.04
N PHE A 116 4.86 0.61 -7.46
CA PHE A 116 3.74 -0.05 -6.81
C PHE A 116 2.45 0.14 -7.60
N LYS A 117 1.59 -0.87 -7.55
CA LYS A 117 0.30 -0.85 -8.25
C LYS A 117 -0.76 -0.20 -7.37
N PHE A 118 -1.73 0.46 -8.00
CA PHE A 118 -2.81 1.18 -7.33
C PHE A 118 -2.31 2.26 -6.39
N LEU A 119 -1.19 2.89 -6.75
CA LEU A 119 -0.61 3.96 -5.95
C LEU A 119 -0.41 5.19 -6.84
N GLY A 120 -1.34 6.12 -6.76
CA GLY A 120 -1.23 7.40 -7.47
C GLY A 120 -0.58 8.46 -6.58
N ASP A 121 -0.68 9.72 -6.99
CA ASP A 121 -0.09 10.83 -6.22
C ASP A 121 -0.67 10.90 -4.81
N HIS A 122 -2.00 10.89 -4.70
CA HIS A 122 -2.68 10.91 -3.40
C HIS A 122 -2.32 9.71 -2.54
N GLY A 123 -2.35 8.53 -3.16
CA GLY A 123 -2.03 7.31 -2.46
C GLY A 123 -0.61 7.31 -1.93
N ALA A 124 0.35 7.79 -2.75
CA ALA A 124 1.74 7.86 -2.33
C ALA A 124 1.93 8.86 -1.17
N TYR A 125 1.26 10.03 -1.25
CA TYR A 125 1.29 10.97 -0.14
C TYR A 125 0.73 10.35 1.13
N ARG A 126 -0.46 9.74 1.04
CA ARG A 126 -1.10 9.09 2.19
C ARG A 126 -0.24 7.99 2.77
N PHE A 127 0.34 7.18 1.89
CA PHE A 127 1.22 6.10 2.33
C PHE A 127 2.38 6.65 3.16
N LEU A 128 3.09 7.64 2.61
CA LEU A 128 4.25 8.22 3.29
C LEU A 128 3.86 8.84 4.62
N TRP A 129 2.72 9.56 4.65
CA TRP A 129 2.23 10.15 5.89
C TRP A 129 1.92 9.08 6.94
N ILE A 130 1.18 8.04 6.54
CA ILE A 130 0.75 6.99 7.47
C ILE A 130 1.94 6.25 8.06
N VAL A 131 2.94 5.91 7.25
CA VAL A 131 4.10 5.16 7.75
C VAL A 131 5.15 6.02 8.44
N GLY A 132 4.82 7.28 8.71
CA GLY A 132 5.64 8.13 9.57
C GLY A 132 6.78 8.86 8.87
N GLU A 133 6.78 8.89 7.55
CA GLU A 133 7.80 9.63 6.83
C GLU A 133 7.48 11.13 6.84
N LYS A 134 8.51 11.94 6.65
CA LYS A 134 8.35 13.39 6.58
C LYS A 134 7.70 13.76 5.26
N VAL A 135 6.61 14.53 5.33
CA VAL A 135 5.87 14.96 4.15
C VAL A 135 5.64 16.48 4.21
N PRO A 136 5.50 17.13 3.05
CA PRO A 136 5.14 18.55 3.03
C PRO A 136 3.68 18.74 3.46
N ASP A 137 3.30 19.98 3.75
CA ASP A 137 1.90 20.28 4.04
C ASP A 137 1.02 19.83 2.89
N TYR A 138 -0.06 19.11 3.21
CA TYR A 138 -0.91 18.53 2.18
C TYR A 138 -1.52 19.61 1.26
N GLY A 139 -2.02 20.69 1.82
CA GLY A 139 -2.65 21.75 1.03
C GLY A 139 -1.69 22.36 0.02
N GLU A 140 -0.49 22.70 0.46
CA GLU A 140 0.53 23.27 -0.41
C GLU A 140 0.97 22.29 -1.48
N TRP A 141 1.17 21.03 -1.09
CA TRP A 141 1.59 20.00 -2.03
C TRP A 141 0.52 19.71 -3.07
N ALA A 142 -0.74 19.57 -2.65
CA ALA A 142 -1.85 19.28 -3.54
C ALA A 142 -2.05 20.44 -4.53
N GLU A 143 -1.95 21.68 -4.05
CA GLU A 143 -2.08 22.85 -4.90
C GLU A 143 -0.98 22.89 -5.96
N SER A 144 0.26 22.64 -5.56
CA SER A 144 1.40 22.64 -6.49
C SER A 144 1.26 21.59 -7.58
N ARG A 145 0.46 20.57 -7.36
CA ARG A 145 0.23 19.48 -8.32
C ARG A 145 -1.11 19.60 -9.06
N GLY A 146 -1.88 20.65 -8.77
CA GLY A 146 -3.19 20.80 -9.38
C GLY A 146 -4.22 19.81 -8.86
N LEU A 147 -4.00 19.26 -7.67
CA LEU A 147 -4.90 18.29 -7.04
C LEU A 147 -5.87 18.93 -6.06
N ALA A 148 -5.66 20.19 -5.70
CA ALA A 148 -6.55 20.92 -4.80
C ALA A 148 -7.88 21.16 -5.48
N ARG A 149 -8.98 21.12 -4.72
CA ARG A 149 -10.32 21.33 -5.23
C ARG A 149 -10.61 22.77 -5.50
#